data_dd6ecd1b527f4d5c63ee09dfe8a01d27
#
_entry.id   dd6ecd1b527f4d5c63ee09dfe8a01d27
#
_cell.length_a   1.000
_cell.length_b   1.000
_cell.length_c   1.000
_cell.angle_alpha   90.00
_cell.angle_beta   90.00
_cell.angle_gamma   90.00
#
_symmetry.space_group_name_H-M   'P 1'
#
loop_
_entity.id
_entity.type
_entity.pdbx_description
1 polymer ?
#
loop_
_entity_poly.entity_id
_entity_poly.type
_entity_poly.pdbx_seq_one_letter_code
_entity_poly.pdbx_strand_id
1 'polypeptide(L)'
;MQQSEAVYLQYRQMLTDKQWDYLIAIAKEESVQQITASAFLKRHKIGTPSVSRRLADALCEKGLINDESTLDGTVYSISDVFMSHWMERL
;
A
#
# COMPACT_ATOMS: atom_id res chain seq x y z
N MET A 1 16.52 15.41 -2.51
CA MET A 1 15.75 14.64 -3.44
C MET A 1 16.39 13.30 -3.74
N GLN A 2 17.67 13.26 -4.04
CA GLN A 2 18.36 11.99 -4.27
C GLN A 2 18.37 11.10 -3.03
N GLN A 3 18.43 11.70 -1.85
CA GLN A 3 18.40 10.92 -0.61
C GLN A 3 17.06 10.21 -0.42
N SER A 4 15.97 10.85 -0.84
CA SER A 4 14.65 10.25 -0.77
C SER A 4 14.56 9.01 -1.66
N GLU A 5 15.12 9.09 -2.87
CA GLU A 5 15.13 7.95 -3.77
C GLU A 5 15.93 6.77 -3.19
N ALA A 6 17.06 7.06 -2.53
CA ALA A 6 17.86 6.01 -1.91
C ALA A 6 17.07 5.31 -0.79
N VAL A 7 16.34 6.06 0.01
CA VAL A 7 15.50 5.49 1.08
C VAL A 7 14.41 4.61 0.48
N TYR A 8 13.75 5.08 -0.57
CA TYR A 8 12.67 4.31 -1.20
C TYR A 8 13.19 3.05 -1.89
N LEU A 9 14.40 3.09 -2.45
CA LEU A 9 15.03 1.91 -3.00
C LEU A 9 15.33 0.87 -1.90
N GLN A 10 15.66 1.31 -0.71
CA GLN A 10 15.83 0.41 0.42
C GLN A 10 14.52 -0.29 0.77
N TYR A 11 13.41 0.45 0.78
CA TYR A 11 12.09 -0.15 0.98
C TYR A 11 11.79 -1.18 -0.10
N ARG A 12 12.13 -0.86 -1.35
CA ARG A 12 11.92 -1.78 -2.47
C ARG A 12 12.66 -3.10 -2.25
N GLN A 13 13.87 -3.05 -1.71
CA GLN A 13 14.66 -4.24 -1.43
C GLN A 13 14.12 -5.04 -0.25
N MET A 14 13.48 -4.38 0.70
CA MET A 14 12.89 -5.03 1.88
C MET A 14 11.58 -5.74 1.56
N LEU A 15 10.93 -5.40 0.47
CA LEU A 15 9.60 -5.89 0.13
C LEU A 15 9.66 -6.92 -0.98
N THR A 16 8.72 -7.88 -0.94
CA THR A 16 8.52 -8.77 -2.09
C THR A 16 7.90 -7.97 -3.23
N ASP A 17 7.94 -8.52 -4.44
CA ASP A 17 7.35 -7.87 -5.60
C ASP A 17 5.86 -7.60 -5.36
N LYS A 18 5.14 -8.55 -4.79
CA LYS A 18 3.72 -8.39 -4.50
C LYS A 18 3.48 -7.31 -3.45
N GLN A 19 4.30 -7.25 -2.41
CA GLN A 19 4.19 -6.22 -1.39
C GLN A 19 4.43 -4.84 -1.99
N TRP A 20 5.43 -4.72 -2.85
CA TRP A 20 5.74 -3.46 -3.52
C TRP A 20 4.59 -3.01 -4.41
N ASP A 21 4.06 -3.93 -5.22
CA ASP A 21 2.92 -3.62 -6.09
C ASP A 21 1.69 -3.21 -5.28
N TYR A 22 1.47 -3.87 -4.15
CA TYR A 22 0.35 -3.54 -3.28
C TYR A 22 0.51 -2.14 -2.69
N LEU A 23 1.73 -1.79 -2.27
CA LEU A 23 2.03 -0.47 -1.73
C LEU A 23 1.75 0.62 -2.77
N ILE A 24 2.16 0.38 -4.02
CA ILE A 24 1.86 1.29 -5.13
C ILE A 24 0.35 1.42 -5.33
N ALA A 25 -0.37 0.31 -5.26
CA ALA A 25 -1.82 0.32 -5.42
C ALA A 25 -2.49 1.22 -4.37
N ILE A 26 -2.08 1.11 -3.11
CA ILE A 26 -2.61 1.95 -2.04
C ILE A 26 -2.27 3.42 -2.30
N ALA A 27 -1.04 3.70 -2.75
CA ALA A 27 -0.61 5.07 -3.05
C ALA A 27 -1.44 5.69 -4.16
N LYS A 28 -1.73 4.94 -5.21
CA LYS A 28 -2.52 5.43 -6.34
C LYS A 28 -3.97 5.69 -5.98
N GLU A 29 -4.50 4.93 -5.03
CA GLU A 29 -5.86 5.14 -4.54
C GLU A 29 -5.91 6.22 -3.46
N GLU A 30 -4.77 6.67 -2.95
CA GLU A 30 -4.60 7.60 -1.84
C GLU A 30 -5.06 7.00 -0.52
N SER A 31 -6.28 6.48 -0.46
CA SER A 31 -6.79 5.74 0.67
C SER A 31 -7.76 4.67 0.18
N VAL A 32 -7.81 3.55 0.87
CA VAL A 32 -8.67 2.43 0.48
C VAL A 32 -9.52 2.01 1.66
N GLN A 33 -10.84 2.08 1.51
CA GLN A 33 -11.77 1.66 2.55
C GLN A 33 -12.00 0.17 2.56
N GLN A 34 -12.03 -0.44 1.38
CA GLN A 34 -12.33 -1.87 1.25
C GLN A 34 -11.25 -2.56 0.43
N ILE A 35 -10.23 -3.03 1.13
CA ILE A 35 -9.11 -3.74 0.48
C ILE A 35 -9.52 -5.10 -0.07
N THR A 36 -10.70 -5.59 0.29
CA THR A 36 -11.24 -6.86 -0.21
C THR A 36 -12.27 -6.68 -1.32
N ALA A 37 -12.56 -5.44 -1.73
CA ALA A 37 -13.53 -5.18 -2.79
C ALA A 37 -13.04 -5.71 -4.14
N SER A 38 -13.94 -6.34 -4.88
CA SER A 38 -13.61 -6.93 -6.20
C SER A 38 -13.00 -5.89 -7.14
N ALA A 39 -13.53 -4.67 -7.14
CA ALA A 39 -13.06 -3.62 -8.03
C ALA A 39 -11.61 -3.28 -7.77
N PHE A 40 -11.24 -3.16 -6.50
CA PHE A 40 -9.86 -2.89 -6.10
C PHE A 40 -8.94 -4.04 -6.48
N LEU A 41 -9.36 -5.27 -6.18
CA LEU A 41 -8.57 -6.45 -6.47
C LEU A 41 -8.31 -6.62 -7.97
N LYS A 42 -9.33 -6.37 -8.79
CA LYS A 42 -9.20 -6.49 -10.24
C LYS A 42 -8.37 -5.37 -10.84
N ARG A 43 -8.57 -4.15 -10.33
CA ARG A 43 -7.88 -2.97 -10.86
C ARG A 43 -6.36 -3.11 -10.71
N HIS A 44 -5.93 -3.67 -9.61
CA HIS A 44 -4.51 -3.77 -9.28
C HIS A 44 -3.96 -5.19 -9.35
N LYS A 45 -4.76 -6.12 -9.86
CA LYS A 45 -4.36 -7.53 -10.06
C LYS A 45 -3.80 -8.16 -8.79
N ILE A 46 -4.48 -7.89 -7.68
CA ILE A 46 -4.03 -8.37 -6.36
C ILE A 46 -4.33 -9.86 -6.19
N GLY A 47 -5.45 -10.32 -6.70
CA GLY A 47 -5.86 -11.71 -6.58
C GLY A 47 -7.10 -11.86 -5.70
N THR A 48 -6.96 -12.56 -4.58
CA THR A 48 -8.09 -12.86 -3.70
C THR A 48 -8.15 -11.89 -2.52
N PRO A 49 -9.31 -11.78 -1.85
CA PRO A 49 -9.42 -10.98 -0.62
C PRO A 49 -8.43 -11.40 0.47
N SER A 50 -8.17 -12.70 0.60
CA SER A 50 -7.22 -13.20 1.59
C SER A 50 -5.80 -12.70 1.33
N VAL A 51 -5.39 -12.67 0.06
CA VAL A 51 -4.06 -12.16 -0.32
C VAL A 51 -3.97 -10.67 -0.01
N SER A 52 -5.03 -9.91 -0.35
CA SER A 52 -5.05 -8.47 -0.08
C SER A 52 -4.89 -8.19 1.42
N ARG A 53 -5.64 -8.90 2.26
CA ARG A 53 -5.57 -8.72 3.71
C ARG A 53 -4.18 -9.07 4.25
N ARG A 54 -3.59 -10.15 3.76
CA ARG A 54 -2.26 -10.58 4.18
C ARG A 54 -1.21 -9.53 3.81
N LEU A 55 -1.29 -8.99 2.61
CA LEU A 55 -0.36 -7.95 2.15
C LEU A 55 -0.51 -6.67 2.98
N ALA A 56 -1.75 -6.27 3.26
CA ALA A 56 -2.02 -5.10 4.07
C ALA A 56 -1.45 -5.27 5.48
N ASP A 57 -1.69 -6.42 6.10
CA ASP A 57 -1.19 -6.70 7.44
C ASP A 57 0.34 -6.66 7.49
N ALA A 58 0.99 -7.27 6.51
CA ALA A 58 2.45 -7.29 6.45
C ALA A 58 3.02 -5.87 6.32
N LEU A 59 2.40 -5.03 5.49
CA LEU A 59 2.87 -3.66 5.31
C LEU A 59 2.57 -2.78 6.51
N CYS A 60 1.45 -3.04 7.21
CA CYS A 60 1.14 -2.35 8.45
C CYS A 60 2.18 -2.68 9.53
N GLU A 61 2.60 -3.94 9.63
CA GLU A 61 3.64 -4.34 10.58
C GLU A 61 4.96 -3.64 10.30
N LYS A 62 5.27 -3.40 9.03
CA LYS A 62 6.49 -2.71 8.64
C LYS A 62 6.40 -1.19 8.81
N GLY A 63 5.22 -0.68 9.18
CA GLY A 63 5.00 0.75 9.37
C GLY A 63 4.88 1.54 8.09
N LEU A 64 4.64 0.88 6.96
CA LEU A 64 4.54 1.53 5.66
C LEU A 64 3.12 1.96 5.32
N ILE A 65 2.13 1.30 5.91
CA ILE A 65 0.72 1.60 5.72
C ILE A 65 0.09 1.85 7.10
N ASN A 66 -0.77 2.86 7.19
CA ASN A 66 -1.60 3.10 8.36
C ASN A 66 -2.97 2.50 8.12
N ASP A 67 -3.53 1.91 9.17
CA ASP A 67 -4.91 1.49 9.19
C ASP A 67 -5.65 2.32 10.22
N GLU A 68 -6.78 2.87 9.82
CA GLU A 68 -7.58 3.72 10.69
C GLU A 68 -9.01 3.21 10.73
N SER A 69 -9.50 2.93 11.93
CA SER A 69 -10.87 2.48 12.12
C SER A 69 -11.82 3.67 12.03
N THR A 70 -12.84 3.53 11.19
CA THR A 70 -13.89 4.53 11.03
C THR A 70 -15.24 3.89 11.26
N LEU A 71 -16.29 4.70 11.25
CA LEU A 71 -17.66 4.19 11.38
C LEU A 71 -18.04 3.25 10.24
N ASP A 72 -17.44 3.45 9.07
CA ASP A 72 -17.74 2.64 7.88
C ASP A 72 -16.77 1.49 7.68
N GLY A 73 -15.83 1.29 8.59
CA GLY A 73 -14.84 0.22 8.51
C GLY A 73 -13.43 0.74 8.67
N THR A 74 -12.46 0.01 8.16
CA THR A 74 -11.06 0.37 8.25
C THR A 74 -10.58 1.00 6.95
N VAL A 75 -9.86 2.11 7.06
CA VAL A 75 -9.26 2.81 5.92
C VAL A 75 -7.76 2.61 5.94
N TYR A 76 -7.19 2.24 4.82
CA TYR A 76 -5.77 2.01 4.66
C TYR A 76 -5.16 3.12 3.81
N SER A 77 -4.01 3.63 4.23
CA SER A 77 -3.28 4.68 3.50
C SER A 77 -1.79 4.55 3.77
N ILE A 78 -0.99 5.18 2.89
CA ILE A 78 0.47 5.19 3.07
C ILE A 78 0.82 6.07 4.27
N SER A 79 1.71 5.58 5.14
CA SER A 79 2.12 6.31 6.34
C SER A 79 2.91 7.57 6.01
N ASP A 80 3.77 7.50 5.01
CA ASP A 80 4.64 8.61 4.62
C ASP A 80 4.04 9.33 3.41
N VAL A 81 3.61 10.57 3.62
CA VAL A 81 2.99 11.38 2.57
C VAL A 81 3.93 11.59 1.39
N PHE A 82 5.21 11.81 1.64
CA PHE A 82 6.19 12.01 0.57
C PHE A 82 6.38 10.73 -0.24
N MET A 83 6.43 9.59 0.43
CA MET A 83 6.53 8.30 -0.25
C MET A 83 5.28 8.04 -1.09
N SER A 84 4.11 8.39 -0.58
CA SER A 84 2.86 8.25 -1.32
C SER A 84 2.90 9.04 -2.62
N HIS A 85 3.31 10.31 -2.56
CA HIS A 85 3.41 11.16 -3.74
C HIS A 85 4.43 10.64 -4.74
N TRP A 86 5.56 10.14 -4.24
CA TRP A 86 6.59 9.58 -5.11
C TRP A 86 6.08 8.33 -5.83
N MET A 87 5.38 7.46 -5.11
CA MET A 87 4.87 6.20 -5.66
C MET A 87 3.74 6.40 -6.66
N GLU A 88 2.96 7.46 -6.52
CA GLU A 88 1.90 7.77 -7.47
C GLU A 88 2.44 7.95 -8.89
N ARG A 89 3.71 8.34 -9.01
CA ARG A 89 4.36 8.56 -10.30
C ARG A 89 4.87 7.29 -10.95
N LEU A 90 4.87 6.20 -10.21
CA LEU A 90 5.30 4.91 -10.74
C LEU A 90 4.15 4.26 -11.51
#